data_4806937fab30ffeff7253e7189012d58
#
_entry.id   4806937fab30ffeff7253e7189012d58
#
_cell.length_a   1.000
_cell.length_b   1.000
_cell.length_c   1.000
_cell.angle_alpha   90.00
_cell.angle_beta   90.00
_cell.angle_gamma   90.00
#
_symmetry.space_group_name_H-M   'P 1'
#
loop_
_entity.id
_entity.type
_entity.pdbx_description
1 polymer ?
#
loop_
_entity_poly.entity_id
_entity_poly.type
_entity_poly.pdbx_seq_one_letter_code
_entity_poly.pdbx_strand_id
1 'polypeptide(L)'
;NNLLGFEIGDLTTGKMLHRVEVQGFNRGEVKRHGCPSHGIALTPDERELWLCDGANNRIHVFDNRVMPPVQRTSIAVRDMPGGISFSLDGKHAYSSTGDVIDVKTRRIVATLEDQQYNSVQSEKIVEIHFRDGKPVAAGDQFGLGQVRKKTEAK
;
A
#
# COMPACT_ATOMS: atom_id res chain seq x y z
N ASN A 1 -2.65 13.08 -12.34
CA ASN A 1 -1.85 14.17 -11.84
C ASN A 1 -0.36 13.81 -11.98
N ASN A 2 0.51 14.81 -12.01
CA ASN A 2 1.93 14.62 -12.27
C ASN A 2 2.80 14.70 -11.01
N LEU A 3 2.20 14.50 -9.85
CA LEU A 3 2.87 14.56 -8.56
C LEU A 3 3.55 13.22 -8.25
N LEU A 4 4.84 13.25 -7.94
CA LEU A 4 5.49 12.18 -7.20
C LEU A 4 5.30 12.46 -5.72
N GLY A 5 4.22 11.95 -5.15
CA GLY A 5 3.74 12.28 -3.82
C GLY A 5 2.23 12.11 -3.70
N PHE A 6 1.64 12.77 -2.72
CA PHE A 6 0.20 12.74 -2.47
C PHE A 6 -0.31 14.07 -1.89
N GLU A 7 -1.61 14.24 -1.92
CA GLU A 7 -2.30 15.39 -1.34
C GLU A 7 -3.27 14.92 -0.26
N ILE A 8 -3.44 15.73 0.77
CA ILE A 8 -4.40 15.51 1.85
C ILE A 8 -5.47 16.59 1.72
N GLY A 9 -6.72 16.16 1.63
CA GLY A 9 -7.88 17.03 1.52
C GLY A 9 -8.78 16.95 2.76
N ASP A 10 -9.43 18.05 3.05
CA ASP A 10 -10.50 18.13 4.04
C ASP A 10 -11.83 17.74 3.38
N LEU A 11 -12.44 16.67 3.84
CA LEU A 11 -13.72 16.18 3.30
C LEU A 11 -14.89 17.12 3.57
N THR A 12 -14.81 17.93 4.63
CA THR A 12 -15.87 18.88 5.00
C THR A 12 -15.89 20.08 4.07
N THR A 13 -14.72 20.61 3.73
CA THR A 13 -14.58 21.83 2.93
C THR A 13 -14.22 21.56 1.48
N GLY A 14 -13.78 20.33 1.14
CA GLY A 14 -13.26 19.99 -0.17
C GLY A 14 -11.93 20.65 -0.52
N LYS A 15 -11.26 21.25 0.44
CA LYS A 15 -9.99 21.97 0.22
C LYS A 15 -8.78 21.07 0.47
N MET A 16 -7.74 21.27 -0.33
CA MET A 16 -6.43 20.67 -0.06
C MET A 16 -5.82 21.33 1.18
N LEU A 17 -5.39 20.48 2.13
CA LEU A 17 -4.70 20.90 3.34
C LEU A 17 -3.18 20.84 3.18
N HIS A 18 -2.68 19.74 2.64
CA HIS A 18 -1.25 19.50 2.48
C HIS A 18 -0.95 18.84 1.15
N ARG A 19 0.19 19.22 0.56
CA ARG A 19 0.85 18.50 -0.53
C ARG A 19 2.17 17.96 -0.02
N VAL A 20 2.38 16.66 -0.15
CA VAL A 20 3.58 15.95 0.30
C VAL A 20 4.29 15.37 -0.91
N GLU A 21 5.53 15.78 -1.13
CA GLU A 21 6.36 15.29 -2.23
C GLU A 21 7.39 14.28 -1.71
N VAL A 22 7.66 13.26 -2.54
CA VAL A 22 8.72 12.29 -2.27
C VAL A 22 10.07 12.99 -2.32
N GLN A 23 10.91 12.73 -1.33
CA GLN A 23 12.25 13.29 -1.23
C GLN A 23 13.31 12.28 -1.73
N GLY A 24 14.34 12.79 -2.36
CA GLY A 24 15.49 12.00 -2.81
C GLY A 24 15.30 11.22 -4.12
N PHE A 25 14.15 11.39 -4.79
CA PHE A 25 13.85 10.75 -6.07
C PHE A 25 13.27 11.76 -7.07
N ASN A 26 13.61 11.58 -8.33
CA ASN A 26 13.06 12.37 -9.41
C ASN A 26 11.80 11.69 -9.96
N ARG A 27 10.88 12.50 -10.47
CA ARG A 27 9.61 12.04 -11.01
C ARG A 27 9.72 10.96 -12.09
N GLY A 28 10.74 10.94 -12.90
CA GLY A 28 10.92 9.98 -13.98
C GLY A 28 9.81 9.97 -15.04
N GLU A 29 9.95 9.09 -16.02
CA GLU A 29 8.96 8.88 -17.08
C GLU A 29 7.84 7.97 -16.57
N VAL A 30 6.60 8.38 -16.80
CA VAL A 30 5.41 7.58 -16.45
C VAL A 30 5.08 6.65 -17.61
N LYS A 31 5.41 5.35 -17.47
CA LYS A 31 5.18 4.32 -18.49
C LYS A 31 3.89 3.53 -18.29
N ARG A 32 3.44 3.39 -17.05
CA ARG A 32 2.27 2.62 -16.63
C ARG A 32 1.47 3.44 -15.62
N HIS A 33 0.21 3.14 -15.42
CA HIS A 33 -0.68 3.76 -14.43
C HIS A 33 -1.01 5.25 -14.64
N GLY A 34 -0.45 5.93 -15.64
CA GLY A 34 -0.78 7.31 -15.99
C GLY A 34 -0.34 8.40 -14.99
N CYS A 35 0.32 8.04 -13.89
CA CYS A 35 0.85 8.98 -12.89
C CYS A 35 2.06 8.40 -12.14
N PRO A 36 2.96 9.25 -11.61
CA PRO A 36 4.15 8.79 -10.89
C PRO A 36 3.81 7.98 -9.63
N SER A 37 2.81 8.42 -8.88
CA SER A 37 2.33 7.79 -7.65
C SER A 37 0.90 7.32 -7.87
N HIS A 38 0.70 6.01 -8.11
CA HIS A 38 -0.62 5.45 -8.39
C HIS A 38 -1.26 4.86 -7.13
N GLY A 39 -0.56 3.93 -6.46
CA GLY A 39 -1.06 3.23 -5.27
C GLY A 39 -0.63 3.89 -3.98
N ILE A 40 -1.57 4.00 -3.05
CA ILE A 40 -1.36 4.52 -1.71
C ILE A 40 -2.21 3.72 -0.72
N ALA A 41 -1.65 3.37 0.44
CA ALA A 41 -2.39 2.70 1.51
C ALA A 41 -1.85 3.09 2.89
N LEU A 42 -2.73 3.03 3.88
CA LEU A 42 -2.38 3.12 5.29
C LEU A 42 -2.13 1.73 5.87
N THR A 43 -1.19 1.62 6.80
CA THR A 43 -1.10 0.43 7.64
C THR A 43 -2.40 0.25 8.44
N PRO A 44 -2.78 -0.99 8.84
CA PRO A 44 -4.01 -1.22 9.61
C PRO A 44 -4.11 -0.43 10.92
N ASP A 45 -2.99 -0.04 11.51
CA ASP A 45 -2.90 0.81 12.70
C ASP A 45 -2.83 2.32 12.37
N GLU A 46 -2.90 2.67 11.07
CA GLU A 46 -2.86 4.03 10.52
C GLU A 46 -1.59 4.84 10.84
N ARG A 47 -0.56 4.20 11.38
CA ARG A 47 0.68 4.88 11.78
C ARG A 47 1.59 5.22 10.62
N GLU A 48 1.45 4.49 9.51
CA GLU A 48 2.25 4.70 8.30
C GLU A 48 1.37 4.76 7.07
N LEU A 49 1.83 5.58 6.13
CA LEU A 49 1.28 5.67 4.79
C LEU A 49 2.37 5.19 3.82
N TRP A 50 2.01 4.23 2.97
CA TRP A 50 2.89 3.67 1.97
C TRP A 50 2.44 4.09 0.59
N LEU A 51 3.38 4.60 -0.22
CA LEU A 51 3.14 5.19 -1.54
C LEU A 51 3.96 4.47 -2.60
N CYS A 52 3.31 4.00 -3.66
CA CYS A 52 3.97 3.40 -4.81
C CYS A 52 4.59 4.48 -5.72
N ASP A 53 5.83 4.26 -6.14
CA ASP A 53 6.55 5.05 -7.13
C ASP A 53 6.95 4.15 -8.30
N GLY A 54 6.13 4.19 -9.35
CA GLY A 54 6.33 3.36 -10.53
C GLY A 54 7.55 3.74 -11.37
N ALA A 55 7.98 5.00 -11.32
CA ALA A 55 9.11 5.47 -12.10
C ALA A 55 10.47 5.05 -11.52
N ASN A 56 10.55 4.95 -10.19
CA ASN A 56 11.79 4.62 -9.48
C ASN A 56 11.81 3.20 -8.91
N ASN A 57 10.77 2.40 -9.15
CA ASN A 57 10.60 1.04 -8.61
C ASN A 57 10.73 1.03 -7.08
N ARG A 58 9.96 1.89 -6.42
CA ARG A 58 10.01 2.09 -4.96
C ARG A 58 8.62 2.09 -4.34
N ILE A 59 8.61 1.74 -3.07
CA ILE A 59 7.51 2.06 -2.17
C ILE A 59 8.09 2.98 -1.10
N HIS A 60 7.54 4.18 -0.98
CA HIS A 60 7.95 5.17 0.00
C HIS A 60 7.08 5.05 1.24
N VAL A 61 7.71 5.05 2.41
CA VAL A 61 7.05 4.91 3.71
C VAL A 61 7.08 6.24 4.44
N PHE A 62 5.92 6.72 4.82
CA PHE A 62 5.75 7.97 5.56
C PHE A 62 5.21 7.68 6.96
N ASP A 63 5.72 8.42 7.94
CA ASP A 63 5.19 8.45 9.30
C ASP A 63 3.91 9.30 9.30
N ASN A 64 2.77 8.65 9.50
CA ASN A 64 1.45 9.29 9.50
C ASN A 64 1.00 9.76 10.90
N ARG A 65 1.84 9.59 11.92
CA ARG A 65 1.56 10.09 13.28
C ARG A 65 1.76 11.59 13.41
N VAL A 66 2.35 12.21 12.40
CA VAL A 66 2.55 13.67 12.30
C VAL A 66 1.89 14.20 11.03
N MET A 67 1.46 15.46 11.06
CA MET A 67 0.77 16.07 9.94
C MET A 67 1.51 17.34 9.49
N PRO A 68 1.90 17.48 8.22
CA PRO A 68 1.80 16.45 7.17
C PRO A 68 2.70 15.25 7.43
N PRO A 69 2.37 14.05 6.87
CA PRO A 69 3.19 12.86 7.01
C PRO A 69 4.61 13.05 6.50
N VAL A 70 5.58 12.47 7.20
CA VAL A 70 7.02 12.65 6.92
C VAL A 70 7.62 11.36 6.38
N GLN A 71 8.29 11.43 5.22
CA GLN A 71 9.00 10.30 4.63
C GLN A 71 10.09 9.78 5.56
N ARG A 72 10.11 8.47 5.79
CA ARG A 72 11.09 7.78 6.66
C ARG A 72 12.05 6.92 5.89
N THR A 73 11.56 6.19 4.89
CA THR A 73 12.38 5.27 4.10
C THR A 73 11.74 4.98 2.74
N SER A 74 12.49 4.29 1.91
CA SER A 74 12.05 3.84 0.58
C SER A 74 12.51 2.40 0.38
N ILE A 75 11.61 1.53 -0.03
CA ILE A 75 11.81 0.11 -0.23
C ILE A 75 11.96 -0.13 -1.74
N ALA A 76 13.06 -0.77 -2.15
CA ALA A 76 13.21 -1.21 -3.53
C ALA A 76 12.27 -2.40 -3.77
N VAL A 77 11.51 -2.36 -4.85
CA VAL A 77 10.66 -3.44 -5.32
C VAL A 77 10.99 -3.76 -6.75
N ARG A 78 10.42 -4.86 -7.27
CA ARG A 78 10.54 -5.18 -8.70
C ARG A 78 9.91 -4.09 -9.55
N ASP A 79 9.61 -4.36 -10.74
CA ASP A 79 9.07 -3.47 -11.76
C ASP A 79 7.87 -2.62 -11.27
N MET A 80 7.86 -1.35 -11.59
CA MET A 80 6.77 -0.37 -11.65
C MET A 80 5.58 -0.64 -10.70
N PRO A 81 5.72 -0.52 -9.38
CA PRO A 81 4.62 -0.73 -8.44
C PRO A 81 3.49 0.27 -8.68
N GLY A 82 2.27 -0.23 -8.81
CA GLY A 82 1.08 0.58 -9.01
C GLY A 82 0.02 0.40 -7.92
N GLY A 83 0.15 -0.65 -7.09
CA GLY A 83 -0.74 -0.95 -5.98
C GLY A 83 -0.01 -1.50 -4.78
N ILE A 84 -0.58 -1.27 -3.61
CA ILE A 84 -0.10 -1.78 -2.32
C ILE A 84 -1.30 -2.07 -1.43
N SER A 85 -1.28 -3.18 -0.72
CA SER A 85 -2.26 -3.52 0.32
C SER A 85 -1.56 -4.20 1.49
N PHE A 86 -2.22 -4.24 2.63
CA PHE A 86 -1.67 -4.85 3.84
C PHE A 86 -2.44 -6.11 4.21
N SER A 87 -1.72 -7.07 4.83
CA SER A 87 -2.38 -8.20 5.50
C SER A 87 -3.28 -7.71 6.63
N LEU A 88 -4.33 -8.49 6.94
CA LEU A 88 -5.28 -8.17 8.00
C LEU A 88 -4.61 -8.01 9.38
N ASP A 89 -3.52 -8.72 9.61
CA ASP A 89 -2.75 -8.63 10.85
C ASP A 89 -1.69 -7.52 10.83
N GLY A 90 -1.55 -6.80 9.71
CA GLY A 90 -0.60 -5.70 9.52
C GLY A 90 0.87 -6.11 9.45
N LYS A 91 1.19 -7.40 9.36
CA LYS A 91 2.59 -7.85 9.34
C LYS A 91 3.21 -7.83 7.96
N HIS A 92 2.40 -7.97 6.91
CA HIS A 92 2.87 -8.01 5.53
C HIS A 92 2.20 -6.93 4.68
N ALA A 93 2.95 -6.44 3.70
CA ALA A 93 2.44 -5.62 2.63
C ALA A 93 2.63 -6.36 1.30
N TYR A 94 1.61 -6.29 0.45
CA TYR A 94 1.58 -6.93 -0.86
C TYR A 94 1.66 -5.85 -1.94
N SER A 95 2.77 -5.81 -2.65
CA SER A 95 2.95 -4.94 -3.79
C SER A 95 2.32 -5.54 -5.05
N SER A 96 1.79 -4.72 -5.93
CA SER A 96 1.29 -5.15 -7.25
C SER A 96 2.37 -5.82 -8.11
N THR A 97 3.63 -5.66 -7.77
CA THR A 97 4.76 -6.36 -8.39
C THR A 97 4.87 -7.83 -7.95
N GLY A 98 4.04 -8.28 -7.02
CA GLY A 98 4.09 -9.61 -6.40
C GLY A 98 5.08 -9.74 -5.25
N ASP A 99 5.76 -8.67 -4.87
CA ASP A 99 6.64 -8.68 -3.70
C ASP A 99 5.82 -8.67 -2.41
N VAL A 100 6.15 -9.57 -1.50
CA VAL A 100 5.62 -9.63 -0.13
C VAL A 100 6.65 -9.02 0.80
N ILE A 101 6.29 -7.96 1.48
CA ILE A 101 7.19 -7.16 2.30
C ILE A 101 6.80 -7.35 3.77
N ASP A 102 7.76 -7.70 4.61
CA ASP A 102 7.58 -7.64 6.07
C ASP A 102 7.52 -6.18 6.51
N VAL A 103 6.40 -5.78 7.12
CA VAL A 103 6.12 -4.39 7.48
C VAL A 103 7.10 -3.85 8.52
N LYS A 104 7.55 -4.68 9.45
CA LYS A 104 8.46 -4.26 10.51
C LYS A 104 9.90 -4.06 10.02
N THR A 105 10.40 -4.99 9.21
CA THR A 105 11.80 -4.98 8.76
C THR A 105 12.02 -4.27 7.43
N ARG A 106 10.93 -3.98 6.68
CA ARG A 106 10.96 -3.37 5.34
C ARG A 106 11.67 -4.24 4.29
N ARG A 107 11.75 -5.55 4.53
CA ARG A 107 12.43 -6.49 3.63
C ARG A 107 11.40 -7.27 2.83
N ILE A 108 11.71 -7.54 1.58
CA ILE A 108 10.98 -8.53 0.77
C ILE A 108 11.29 -9.90 1.36
N VAL A 109 10.25 -10.62 1.78
CA VAL A 109 10.33 -11.94 2.41
C VAL A 109 9.84 -13.05 1.50
N ALA A 110 9.07 -12.72 0.47
CA ALA A 110 8.61 -13.64 -0.56
C ALA A 110 8.29 -12.88 -1.84
N THR A 111 8.18 -13.61 -2.93
CA THR A 111 7.71 -13.15 -4.22
C THR A 111 6.62 -14.11 -4.68
N LEU A 112 5.47 -13.58 -5.08
CA LEU A 112 4.38 -14.38 -5.61
C LEU A 112 4.73 -14.88 -7.01
N GLU A 113 4.54 -16.17 -7.22
CA GLU A 113 4.81 -16.88 -8.47
C GLU A 113 3.62 -17.77 -8.82
N ASP A 114 3.42 -18.00 -10.10
CA ASP A 114 2.46 -18.99 -10.58
C ASP A 114 3.00 -20.42 -10.49
N GLN A 115 2.22 -21.39 -10.94
CA GLN A 115 2.60 -22.83 -10.94
C GLN A 115 3.81 -23.14 -11.83
N GLN A 116 4.17 -22.26 -12.75
CA GLN A 116 5.31 -22.36 -13.64
C GLN A 116 6.50 -21.50 -13.17
N TYR A 117 6.46 -20.97 -11.95
CA TYR A 117 7.47 -20.07 -11.36
C TYR A 117 7.61 -18.72 -12.10
N ASN A 118 6.60 -18.31 -12.86
CA ASN A 118 6.58 -16.97 -13.41
C ASN A 118 6.15 -15.98 -12.34
N SER A 119 6.78 -14.83 -12.32
CA SER A 119 6.43 -13.75 -11.39
C SER A 119 5.00 -13.26 -11.61
N VAL A 120 4.19 -13.29 -10.56
CA VAL A 120 2.83 -12.74 -10.57
C VAL A 120 2.89 -11.23 -10.36
N GLN A 121 2.14 -10.50 -11.20
CA GLN A 121 1.86 -9.08 -11.02
C GLN A 121 0.35 -8.89 -10.96
N SER A 122 -0.15 -8.18 -9.96
CA SER A 122 -1.58 -7.90 -9.81
C SER A 122 -1.84 -6.59 -9.09
N GLU A 123 -2.66 -5.75 -9.69
CA GLU A 123 -3.15 -4.52 -9.06
C GLU A 123 -4.18 -4.79 -7.96
N LYS A 124 -4.73 -6.00 -7.91
CA LYS A 124 -5.83 -6.38 -7.03
C LYS A 124 -5.44 -7.60 -6.21
N ILE A 125 -5.38 -7.42 -4.91
CA ILE A 125 -5.06 -8.47 -3.94
C ILE A 125 -6.15 -8.49 -2.87
N VAL A 126 -6.65 -9.68 -2.56
CA VAL A 126 -7.60 -9.91 -1.46
C VAL A 126 -7.03 -11.02 -0.59
N GLU A 127 -6.91 -10.74 0.70
CA GLU A 127 -6.57 -11.75 1.70
C GLU A 127 -7.83 -12.34 2.29
N ILE A 128 -7.95 -13.65 2.32
CA ILE A 128 -9.10 -14.35 2.91
C ILE A 128 -8.58 -15.33 3.96
N HIS A 129 -9.03 -15.16 5.20
CA HIS A 129 -8.75 -16.09 6.28
C HIS A 129 -9.85 -17.15 6.37
N PHE A 130 -9.43 -18.38 6.46
CA PHE A 130 -10.32 -19.52 6.64
C PHE A 130 -10.13 -20.14 8.03
N ARG A 131 -11.24 -20.59 8.63
CA ARG A 131 -11.26 -21.44 9.82
C ARG A 131 -12.20 -22.60 9.55
N ASP A 132 -11.71 -23.83 9.73
CA ASP A 132 -12.47 -25.07 9.46
C ASP A 132 -13.10 -25.08 8.05
N GLY A 133 -12.32 -24.62 7.04
CA GLY A 133 -12.75 -24.56 5.64
C GLY A 133 -13.77 -23.44 5.32
N LYS A 134 -14.10 -22.57 6.27
CA LYS A 134 -15.03 -21.46 6.08
C LYS A 134 -14.30 -20.12 6.12
N PRO A 135 -14.63 -19.16 5.23
CA PRO A 135 -14.05 -17.84 5.29
C PRO A 135 -14.56 -17.09 6.55
N VAL A 136 -13.64 -16.56 7.35
CA VAL A 136 -13.97 -15.85 8.61
C VAL A 136 -13.58 -14.38 8.61
N ALA A 137 -12.65 -13.98 7.73
CA ALA A 137 -12.26 -12.59 7.54
C ALA A 137 -11.76 -12.39 6.13
N ALA A 138 -11.90 -11.18 5.60
CA ALA A 138 -11.34 -10.77 4.33
C ALA A 138 -10.80 -9.35 4.43
N GLY A 139 -9.63 -9.11 3.84
CA GLY A 139 -9.08 -7.78 3.57
C GLY A 139 -9.29 -7.43 2.11
N ASP A 140 -9.48 -6.17 1.82
CA ASP A 140 -9.52 -5.67 0.46
C ASP A 140 -8.18 -5.03 0.07
N GLN A 141 -8.10 -4.55 -1.17
CA GLN A 141 -6.90 -3.85 -1.68
C GLN A 141 -6.57 -2.55 -0.93
N PHE A 142 -7.47 -2.07 -0.08
CA PHE A 142 -7.31 -0.87 0.73
C PHE A 142 -6.90 -1.17 2.17
N GLY A 143 -6.72 -2.45 2.51
CA GLY A 143 -6.31 -2.89 3.85
C GLY A 143 -7.39 -2.76 4.92
N LEU A 144 -8.63 -2.49 4.54
CA LEU A 144 -9.74 -2.27 5.47
C LEU A 144 -10.49 -3.54 5.83
N GLY A 145 -9.79 -4.60 6.13
CA GLY A 145 -10.40 -5.82 6.68
C GLY A 145 -10.94 -5.60 8.10
N GLN A 146 -11.92 -4.74 8.28
CA GLN A 146 -12.58 -4.61 9.57
C GLN A 146 -13.63 -5.70 9.73
N VAL A 147 -13.35 -6.67 10.59
CA VAL A 147 -14.40 -7.54 11.14
C VAL A 147 -15.29 -6.65 12.01
N ARG A 148 -16.47 -6.27 11.53
CA ARG A 148 -17.48 -5.65 12.38
C ARG A 148 -17.76 -6.62 13.53
N LYS A 149 -17.34 -6.30 14.75
CA LYS A 149 -17.86 -6.99 15.93
C LYS A 149 -19.38 -6.86 15.88
N LYS A 150 -20.10 -7.98 15.78
CA LYS A 150 -21.55 -7.97 16.03
C LYS A 150 -21.75 -7.32 17.39
N THR A 151 -22.29 -6.13 17.42
CA THR A 151 -22.87 -5.57 18.64
C THR A 151 -23.99 -6.52 19.01
N GLU A 152 -23.84 -7.25 20.10
CA GLU A 152 -24.95 -8.01 20.69
C GLU A 152 -26.04 -6.98 20.95
N ALA A 153 -27.17 -7.13 20.25
CA ALA A 153 -28.37 -6.37 20.54
C ALA A 153 -28.78 -6.74 21.96
N LYS A 154 -28.79 -5.73 22.83
CA LYS A 154 -29.43 -5.84 24.15
C LYS A 154 -30.94 -5.87 24.03
#